data_49ad7eed8ce9fb28ea0e7175e8ec5d52
#
_entry.id   49ad7eed8ce9fb28ea0e7175e8ec5d52
#
_cell.length_a   1.000
_cell.length_b   1.000
_cell.length_c   1.000
_cell.angle_alpha   90.00
_cell.angle_beta   90.00
_cell.angle_gamma   90.00
#
_symmetry.space_group_name_H-M   'P 1'
#
loop_
_entity.id
_entity.type
_entity.pdbx_description
1 polymer ?
#
loop_
_entity_poly.entity_id
_entity_poly.type
_entity_poly.pdbx_seq_one_letter_code
_entity_poly.pdbx_strand_id
1 'polypeptide(L)'
;HVVFILATTEPDNIPSTVLSRCLQFNLKNLTPKQLSERLVKVLKEEGIKFDSQSINQISRAGRGSLRDCLTITDQAIAFSDGNLTEQNVSEMLGTLPFDHVFSLLKSIIERNAQNLFKRLNEISQLSVDYQRLMDLILESLQYISFSHISKESLTEVSIDKEEIFSLSQSISAEQTQILYQIGLMAKRDMDLAPDLSSGFEMALLRMLAFTPSPQRSENKKKIIDTDKLGKDENDVKPQDVANQETTN
;
A
#
# COMPACT_ATOMS: atom_id res chain seq x y z
N HIS A 1 15.86 1.50 51.20
CA HIS A 1 15.59 0.62 50.05
C HIS A 1 15.81 1.40 48.76
N VAL A 2 16.65 0.87 47.91
CA VAL A 2 16.95 1.47 46.61
C VAL A 2 16.28 0.60 45.54
N VAL A 3 15.58 1.24 44.57
CA VAL A 3 14.97 0.59 43.42
C VAL A 3 15.69 1.08 42.19
N PHE A 4 16.16 0.16 41.34
CA PHE A 4 16.78 0.46 40.05
C PHE A 4 15.73 0.27 38.97
N ILE A 5 15.61 1.25 38.06
CA ILE A 5 14.77 1.19 36.87
C ILE A 5 15.71 1.32 35.66
N LEU A 6 15.74 0.29 34.82
CA LEU A 6 16.52 0.25 33.59
C LEU A 6 15.53 0.35 32.43
N ALA A 7 15.73 1.28 31.51
CA ALA A 7 14.96 1.42 30.29
C ALA A 7 15.87 1.29 29.08
N THR A 8 15.54 0.39 28.16
CA THR A 8 16.30 0.13 26.94
C THR A 8 15.39 -0.30 25.82
N THR A 9 15.79 0.00 24.60
CA THR A 9 15.19 -0.56 23.37
C THR A 9 15.84 -1.88 22.96
N GLU A 10 16.98 -2.25 23.57
CA GLU A 10 17.78 -3.43 23.25
C GLU A 10 17.99 -4.29 24.52
N PRO A 11 17.00 -5.08 24.92
CA PRO A 11 17.09 -5.90 26.14
C PRO A 11 18.21 -6.94 26.04
N ASP A 12 18.55 -7.40 24.84
CA ASP A 12 19.58 -8.43 24.59
C ASP A 12 21.00 -7.95 24.97
N ASN A 13 21.22 -6.64 25.03
CA ASN A 13 22.51 -6.06 25.45
C ASN A 13 22.68 -6.02 26.98
N ILE A 14 21.62 -6.35 27.76
CA ILE A 14 21.70 -6.42 29.21
C ILE A 14 22.19 -7.82 29.63
N PRO A 15 23.22 -7.94 30.48
CA PRO A 15 23.69 -9.23 30.95
C PRO A 15 22.58 -10.08 31.58
N SER A 16 22.54 -11.36 31.24
CA SER A 16 21.54 -12.31 31.74
C SER A 16 21.48 -12.41 33.25
N THR A 17 22.62 -12.17 33.91
CA THR A 17 22.74 -12.10 35.38
C THR A 17 21.94 -10.94 36.00
N VAL A 18 21.75 -9.84 35.28
CA VAL A 18 20.91 -8.70 35.67
C VAL A 18 19.44 -9.00 35.32
N LEU A 19 19.17 -9.44 34.08
CA LEU A 19 17.81 -9.74 33.62
C LEU A 19 17.12 -10.77 34.53
N SER A 20 17.83 -11.80 34.98
CA SER A 20 17.28 -12.85 35.86
C SER A 20 16.84 -12.34 37.25
N ARG A 21 17.22 -11.11 37.63
CA ARG A 21 16.87 -10.48 38.89
C ARG A 21 15.93 -9.26 38.75
N CYS A 22 15.48 -8.99 37.52
CA CYS A 22 14.63 -7.87 37.19
C CYS A 22 13.22 -8.35 36.79
N LEU A 23 12.21 -7.54 37.10
CA LEU A 23 10.92 -7.63 36.45
C LEU A 23 10.98 -6.91 35.10
N GLN A 24 10.61 -7.61 34.03
CA GLN A 24 10.62 -7.06 32.68
C GLN A 24 9.20 -6.62 32.29
N PHE A 25 9.09 -5.40 31.80
CA PHE A 25 7.86 -4.82 31.27
C PHE A 25 8.08 -4.37 29.82
N ASN A 26 7.39 -5.01 28.89
CA ASN A 26 7.40 -4.58 27.51
C ASN A 26 6.45 -3.41 27.27
N LEU A 27 6.99 -2.26 26.89
CA LEU A 27 6.20 -1.11 26.48
C LEU A 27 5.90 -1.21 24.97
N LYS A 28 4.62 -1.05 24.64
CA LYS A 28 4.17 -1.07 23.23
C LYS A 28 4.32 0.32 22.62
N ASN A 29 4.54 0.36 21.31
CA ASN A 29 4.43 1.59 20.54
C ASN A 29 3.02 2.19 20.70
N LEU A 30 2.95 3.52 20.65
CA LEU A 30 1.67 4.22 20.70
C LEU A 30 0.95 4.09 19.35
N THR A 31 -0.37 3.97 19.42
CA THR A 31 -1.20 4.01 18.21
C THR A 31 -1.25 5.43 17.65
N PRO A 32 -1.48 5.61 16.32
CA PRO A 32 -1.64 6.95 15.73
C PRO A 32 -2.70 7.79 16.44
N LYS A 33 -3.77 7.18 16.90
CA LYS A 33 -4.82 7.84 17.67
C LYS A 33 -4.31 8.39 19.02
N GLN A 34 -3.56 7.58 19.78
CA GLN A 34 -2.97 8.03 21.05
C GLN A 34 -1.96 9.17 20.84
N LEU A 35 -1.17 9.08 19.75
CA LEU A 35 -0.23 10.13 19.38
C LEU A 35 -0.96 11.42 19.02
N SER A 36 -2.01 11.36 18.18
CA SER A 36 -2.83 12.51 17.83
C SER A 36 -3.47 13.17 19.03
N GLU A 37 -4.08 12.39 19.94
CA GLU A 37 -4.69 12.92 21.17
C GLU A 37 -3.65 13.64 22.03
N ARG A 38 -2.44 13.10 22.15
CA ARG A 38 -1.36 13.72 22.91
C ARG A 38 -0.85 14.99 22.27
N LEU A 39 -0.64 15.01 20.93
CA LEU A 39 -0.20 16.18 20.20
C LEU A 39 -1.22 17.33 20.29
N VAL A 40 -2.50 17.03 20.13
CA VAL A 40 -3.59 18.01 20.28
C VAL A 40 -3.56 18.67 21.67
N LYS A 41 -3.30 17.86 22.74
CA LYS A 41 -3.20 18.39 24.09
C LYS A 41 -2.00 19.35 24.23
N VAL A 42 -0.82 18.94 23.78
CA VAL A 42 0.40 19.74 23.85
C VAL A 42 0.24 21.04 23.07
N LEU A 43 -0.23 20.98 21.82
CA LEU A 43 -0.38 22.16 20.96
C LEU A 43 -1.42 23.17 21.48
N LYS A 44 -2.48 22.67 22.15
CA LYS A 44 -3.44 23.55 22.83
C LYS A 44 -2.83 24.23 24.07
N GLU A 45 -2.01 23.52 24.85
CA GLU A 45 -1.30 24.08 25.99
C GLU A 45 -0.28 25.16 25.57
N GLU A 46 0.38 24.96 24.42
CA GLU A 46 1.35 25.90 23.83
C GLU A 46 0.68 27.03 22.99
N GLY A 47 -0.64 26.97 22.78
CA GLY A 47 -1.39 27.97 22.02
C GLY A 47 -1.11 28.00 20.51
N ILE A 48 -0.58 26.90 19.96
CA ILE A 48 -0.26 26.76 18.53
C ILE A 48 -1.54 26.45 17.77
N LYS A 49 -1.72 27.10 16.60
CA LYS A 49 -2.82 26.81 15.68
C LYS A 49 -2.51 25.60 14.83
N PHE A 50 -3.47 24.71 14.67
CA PHE A 50 -3.32 23.49 13.88
C PHE A 50 -4.65 23.05 13.27
N ASP A 51 -4.60 22.31 12.16
CA ASP A 51 -5.73 21.57 11.62
C ASP A 51 -5.62 20.05 11.95
N SER A 52 -6.71 19.33 11.75
CA SER A 52 -6.78 17.90 12.09
C SER A 52 -5.90 17.04 11.17
N GLN A 53 -5.70 17.45 9.93
CA GLN A 53 -4.93 16.70 8.95
C GLN A 53 -3.44 16.80 9.23
N SER A 54 -2.94 17.98 9.62
CA SER A 54 -1.54 18.16 10.04
C SER A 54 -1.18 17.24 11.20
N ILE A 55 -2.06 17.14 12.22
CA ILE A 55 -1.86 16.25 13.38
C ILE A 55 -1.83 14.77 12.94
N ASN A 56 -2.72 14.37 12.04
CA ASN A 56 -2.74 13.01 11.51
C ASN A 56 -1.46 12.67 10.76
N GLN A 57 -0.95 13.59 9.93
CA GLN A 57 0.31 13.39 9.21
C GLN A 57 1.50 13.25 10.17
N ILE A 58 1.63 14.14 11.15
CA ILE A 58 2.69 14.07 12.17
C ILE A 58 2.62 12.76 12.96
N SER A 59 1.41 12.37 13.39
CA SER A 59 1.21 11.14 14.16
C SER A 59 1.63 9.88 13.41
N ARG A 60 1.44 9.86 12.08
CA ARG A 60 1.90 8.78 11.22
C ARG A 60 3.41 8.81 11.02
N ALA A 61 3.96 10.01 10.77
CA ALA A 61 5.39 10.18 10.57
C ALA A 61 6.21 9.72 11.79
N GLY A 62 5.66 9.87 13.00
CA GLY A 62 6.30 9.45 14.25
C GLY A 62 6.31 7.94 14.52
N ARG A 63 5.67 7.11 13.69
CA ARG A 63 5.76 5.62 13.69
C ARG A 63 5.61 4.97 15.07
N GLY A 64 4.73 5.51 15.91
CA GLY A 64 4.48 4.99 17.27
C GLY A 64 5.37 5.59 18.37
N SER A 65 6.29 6.49 18.04
CA SER A 65 7.17 7.21 18.93
C SER A 65 6.63 8.61 19.21
N LEU A 66 6.27 8.89 20.48
CA LEU A 66 5.87 10.25 20.86
C LEU A 66 7.03 11.25 20.74
N ARG A 67 8.24 10.83 21.04
CA ARG A 67 9.44 11.67 20.92
C ARG A 67 9.62 12.17 19.51
N ASP A 68 9.52 11.26 18.52
CA ASP A 68 9.69 11.61 17.11
C ASP A 68 8.52 12.50 16.63
N CYS A 69 7.29 12.22 17.08
CA CYS A 69 6.16 13.12 16.83
C CYS A 69 6.41 14.54 17.33
N LEU A 70 6.90 14.70 18.56
CA LEU A 70 7.19 16.02 19.12
C LEU A 70 8.33 16.72 18.36
N THR A 71 9.40 15.99 18.01
CA THR A 71 10.50 16.53 17.19
C THR A 71 9.99 17.01 15.82
N ILE A 72 9.16 16.22 15.14
CA ILE A 72 8.54 16.59 13.87
C ILE A 72 7.62 17.80 14.07
N THR A 73 6.88 17.83 15.18
CA THR A 73 5.99 18.97 15.49
C THR A 73 6.78 20.26 15.65
N ASP A 74 7.89 20.24 16.40
CA ASP A 74 8.76 21.41 16.58
C ASP A 74 9.33 21.91 15.23
N GLN A 75 9.76 20.99 14.37
CA GLN A 75 10.21 21.31 13.02
C GLN A 75 9.09 21.94 12.18
N ALA A 76 7.88 21.38 12.28
CA ALA A 76 6.73 21.88 11.54
C ALA A 76 6.28 23.28 12.02
N ILE A 77 6.35 23.56 13.33
CA ILE A 77 6.08 24.89 13.90
C ILE A 77 7.09 25.91 13.36
N ALA A 78 8.38 25.56 13.35
CA ALA A 78 9.45 26.41 12.84
C ALA A 78 9.31 26.67 11.33
N PHE A 79 8.90 25.65 10.56
CA PHE A 79 8.71 25.75 9.11
C PHE A 79 7.50 26.59 8.73
N SER A 80 6.41 26.50 9.51
CA SER A 80 5.09 27.09 9.19
C SER A 80 4.81 28.41 9.91
N ASP A 81 5.81 29.00 10.54
CA ASP A 81 5.69 30.23 11.33
C ASP A 81 4.54 30.17 12.36
N GLY A 82 4.41 29.00 13.01
CA GLY A 82 3.45 28.78 14.11
C GLY A 82 2.02 28.43 13.67
N ASN A 83 1.77 28.13 12.39
CA ASN A 83 0.47 27.70 11.90
C ASN A 83 0.55 26.34 11.19
N LEU A 84 0.26 25.28 11.92
CA LEU A 84 0.33 23.90 11.43
C LEU A 84 -0.87 23.59 10.53
N THR A 85 -0.65 23.68 9.23
CA THR A 85 -1.61 23.25 8.20
C THR A 85 -1.15 21.96 7.54
N GLU A 86 -2.09 21.19 6.99
CA GLU A 86 -1.80 19.99 6.22
C GLU A 86 -0.76 20.26 5.13
N GLN A 87 -0.90 21.37 4.41
CA GLN A 87 0.00 21.75 3.33
C GLN A 87 1.42 22.00 3.83
N ASN A 88 1.60 22.80 4.91
CA ASN A 88 2.92 23.11 5.46
C ASN A 88 3.62 21.85 6.00
N VAL A 89 2.87 20.96 6.66
CA VAL A 89 3.42 19.71 7.18
C VAL A 89 3.79 18.76 6.04
N SER A 90 2.97 18.64 5.00
CA SER A 90 3.27 17.86 3.81
C SER A 90 4.53 18.35 3.11
N GLU A 91 4.66 19.67 2.93
CA GLU A 91 5.82 20.28 2.29
C GLU A 91 7.10 20.05 3.09
N MET A 92 7.06 20.25 4.41
CA MET A 92 8.19 20.01 5.30
C MET A 92 8.62 18.53 5.31
N LEU A 93 7.65 17.62 5.34
CA LEU A 93 7.92 16.18 5.34
C LEU A 93 8.30 15.63 3.95
N GLY A 94 8.21 16.45 2.90
CA GLY A 94 8.36 15.98 1.52
C GLY A 94 7.30 14.94 1.12
N THR A 95 6.14 14.96 1.81
CA THR A 95 5.05 14.03 1.54
C THR A 95 4.02 14.70 0.64
N LEU A 96 3.59 13.99 -0.38
CA LEU A 96 2.46 14.44 -1.19
C LEU A 96 1.14 14.22 -0.43
N PRO A 97 0.15 15.11 -0.61
CA PRO A 97 -1.21 14.84 -0.19
C PRO A 97 -1.69 13.49 -0.74
N PHE A 98 -2.52 12.78 0.03
CA PHE A 98 -3.04 11.48 -0.38
C PHE A 98 -3.76 11.50 -1.73
N ASP A 99 -4.33 12.63 -2.14
CA ASP A 99 -4.97 12.81 -3.45
C ASP A 99 -4.05 12.46 -4.62
N HIS A 100 -2.75 12.75 -4.51
CA HIS A 100 -1.78 12.34 -5.53
C HIS A 100 -1.59 10.81 -5.57
N VAL A 101 -1.54 10.16 -4.40
CA VAL A 101 -1.43 8.70 -4.30
C VAL A 101 -2.65 8.03 -4.90
N PHE A 102 -3.85 8.50 -4.55
CA PHE A 102 -5.10 7.97 -5.09
C PHE A 102 -5.21 8.19 -6.60
N SER A 103 -4.80 9.36 -7.10
CA SER A 103 -4.82 9.64 -8.54
C SER A 103 -3.84 8.76 -9.33
N LEU A 104 -2.68 8.41 -8.75
CA LEU A 104 -1.74 7.43 -9.33
C LEU A 104 -2.35 6.04 -9.35
N LEU A 105 -2.87 5.55 -8.21
CA LEU A 105 -3.51 4.24 -8.11
C LEU A 105 -4.71 4.13 -9.06
N LYS A 106 -5.55 5.16 -9.12
CA LYS A 106 -6.67 5.21 -10.05
C LYS A 106 -6.20 5.09 -11.51
N SER A 107 -5.16 5.82 -11.90
CA SER A 107 -4.60 5.75 -13.24
C SER A 107 -4.06 4.34 -13.58
N ILE A 108 -3.48 3.64 -12.60
CA ILE A 108 -3.00 2.26 -12.74
C ILE A 108 -4.19 1.29 -12.87
N ILE A 109 -5.19 1.39 -12.00
CA ILE A 109 -6.38 0.52 -12.00
C ILE A 109 -7.16 0.68 -13.32
N GLU A 110 -7.34 1.92 -13.78
CA GLU A 110 -8.02 2.24 -15.04
C GLU A 110 -7.14 1.97 -16.29
N ARG A 111 -5.85 1.59 -16.10
CA ARG A 111 -4.86 1.40 -17.17
C ARG A 111 -4.70 2.63 -18.06
N ASN A 112 -4.80 3.81 -17.48
CA ASN A 112 -4.66 5.06 -18.18
C ASN A 112 -3.21 5.56 -18.13
N ALA A 113 -2.39 5.12 -19.09
CA ALA A 113 -0.98 5.49 -19.19
C ALA A 113 -0.79 7.01 -19.34
N GLN A 114 -1.64 7.68 -20.11
CA GLN A 114 -1.52 9.13 -20.35
C GLN A 114 -1.71 9.91 -19.05
N ASN A 115 -2.72 9.54 -18.27
CA ASN A 115 -2.98 10.19 -16.98
C ASN A 115 -1.86 9.88 -15.98
N LEU A 116 -1.36 8.64 -15.96
CA LEU A 116 -0.22 8.25 -15.12
C LEU A 116 1.02 9.10 -15.42
N PHE A 117 1.41 9.24 -16.69
CA PHE A 117 2.55 10.08 -17.10
C PHE A 117 2.35 11.56 -16.76
N LYS A 118 1.13 12.08 -16.92
CA LYS A 118 0.82 13.46 -16.52
C LYS A 118 1.05 13.65 -15.02
N ARG A 119 0.57 12.73 -14.18
CA ARG A 119 0.76 12.80 -12.73
C ARG A 119 2.21 12.64 -12.31
N LEU A 120 2.97 11.75 -12.96
CA LEU A 120 4.40 11.59 -12.72
C LEU A 120 5.16 12.89 -13.03
N ASN A 121 4.85 13.57 -14.15
CA ASN A 121 5.46 14.85 -14.48
C ASN A 121 5.10 15.96 -13.47
N GLU A 122 3.88 16.00 -12.95
CA GLU A 122 3.48 16.94 -11.90
C GLU A 122 4.30 16.69 -10.61
N ILE A 123 4.46 15.41 -10.23
CA ILE A 123 5.22 14.99 -9.05
C ILE A 123 6.71 15.27 -9.20
N SER A 124 7.29 15.06 -10.38
CA SER A 124 8.72 15.28 -10.62
C SER A 124 9.17 16.74 -10.47
N GLN A 125 8.22 17.68 -10.52
CA GLN A 125 8.48 19.12 -10.29
C GLN A 125 8.48 19.49 -8.80
N LEU A 126 8.09 18.55 -7.94
CA LEU A 126 8.04 18.73 -6.50
C LEU A 126 9.24 18.01 -5.85
N SER A 127 9.72 18.57 -4.74
CA SER A 127 10.75 17.89 -3.93
C SER A 127 10.12 16.79 -3.10
N VAL A 128 9.98 15.58 -3.69
CA VAL A 128 9.25 14.46 -3.11
C VAL A 128 10.19 13.36 -2.66
N ASP A 129 9.90 12.79 -1.50
CA ASP A 129 10.48 11.52 -1.05
C ASP A 129 9.79 10.34 -1.75
N TYR A 130 10.42 9.81 -2.82
CA TYR A 130 9.89 8.70 -3.61
C TYR A 130 9.77 7.40 -2.83
N GLN A 131 10.64 7.16 -1.84
CA GLN A 131 10.53 6.00 -0.96
C GLN A 131 9.28 6.11 -0.09
N ARG A 132 9.06 7.29 0.46
CA ARG A 132 7.86 7.58 1.25
C ARG A 132 6.58 7.48 0.41
N LEU A 133 6.63 7.97 -0.83
CA LEU A 133 5.49 7.87 -1.76
C LEU A 133 5.15 6.41 -2.10
N MET A 134 6.16 5.56 -2.28
CA MET A 134 5.95 4.12 -2.45
C MET A 134 5.33 3.48 -1.19
N ASP A 135 5.74 3.91 0.00
CA ASP A 135 5.14 3.44 1.27
C ASP A 135 3.65 3.78 1.34
N LEU A 136 3.26 4.99 0.93
CA LEU A 136 1.86 5.41 0.90
C LEU A 136 1.03 4.62 -0.11
N ILE A 137 1.60 4.28 -1.28
CA ILE A 137 0.97 3.41 -2.27
C ILE A 137 0.72 2.01 -1.68
N LEU A 138 1.73 1.43 -1.02
CA LEU A 138 1.62 0.12 -0.38
C LEU A 138 0.59 0.14 0.77
N GLU A 139 0.60 1.16 1.60
CA GLU A 139 -0.39 1.36 2.67
C GLU A 139 -1.81 1.46 2.10
N SER A 140 -2.00 2.23 1.02
CA SER A 140 -3.30 2.36 0.34
C SER A 140 -3.79 1.02 -0.23
N LEU A 141 -2.91 0.24 -0.89
CA LEU A 141 -3.24 -1.09 -1.40
C LEU A 141 -3.59 -2.07 -0.27
N GLN A 142 -2.92 -1.96 0.89
CA GLN A 142 -3.25 -2.75 2.07
C GLN A 142 -4.68 -2.42 2.58
N TYR A 143 -5.04 -1.14 2.65
CA TYR A 143 -6.40 -0.75 3.06
C TYR A 143 -7.46 -1.16 2.04
N ILE A 144 -7.16 -1.09 0.74
CA ILE A 144 -8.02 -1.64 -0.31
C ILE A 144 -8.22 -3.14 -0.09
N SER A 145 -7.15 -3.90 0.23
CA SER A 145 -7.25 -5.33 0.54
C SER A 145 -8.13 -5.61 1.77
N PHE A 146 -8.02 -4.81 2.82
CA PHE A 146 -8.89 -4.95 3.99
C PHE A 146 -10.35 -4.65 3.67
N SER A 147 -10.62 -3.65 2.82
CA SER A 147 -12.00 -3.31 2.41
C SER A 147 -12.69 -4.40 1.59
N HIS A 148 -11.94 -5.26 0.90
CA HIS A 148 -12.48 -6.45 0.24
C HIS A 148 -12.97 -7.51 1.22
N ILE A 149 -12.41 -7.56 2.44
CA ILE A 149 -12.79 -8.54 3.47
C ILE A 149 -13.94 -7.99 4.31
N SER A 150 -13.83 -6.78 4.82
CA SER A 150 -14.85 -6.12 5.62
C SER A 150 -14.72 -4.60 5.55
N LYS A 151 -15.85 -3.92 5.32
CA LYS A 151 -15.92 -2.44 5.38
C LYS A 151 -15.60 -1.90 6.77
N GLU A 152 -15.90 -2.67 7.81
CA GLU A 152 -15.69 -2.29 9.21
C GLU A 152 -14.20 -2.30 9.60
N SER A 153 -13.35 -3.00 8.82
CA SER A 153 -11.90 -3.05 9.05
C SER A 153 -11.19 -1.70 8.86
N LEU A 154 -11.88 -0.70 8.31
CA LEU A 154 -11.37 0.65 8.09
C LEU A 154 -11.67 1.62 9.26
N THR A 155 -12.18 1.15 10.39
CA THR A 155 -12.66 2.01 11.50
C THR A 155 -11.59 2.90 12.12
N GLU A 156 -10.32 2.51 12.11
CA GLU A 156 -9.20 3.25 12.72
C GLU A 156 -8.27 3.94 11.70
N VAL A 157 -8.68 3.98 10.43
CA VAL A 157 -7.84 4.51 9.35
C VAL A 157 -8.01 6.02 9.25
N SER A 158 -6.90 6.75 9.25
CA SER A 158 -6.87 8.21 9.06
C SER A 158 -6.77 8.64 7.59
N ILE A 159 -6.94 7.70 6.65
CA ILE A 159 -7.01 7.95 5.19
C ILE A 159 -8.47 8.15 4.81
N ASP A 160 -8.71 8.83 3.69
CA ASP A 160 -10.06 8.99 3.16
C ASP A 160 -10.69 7.62 2.84
N LYS A 161 -11.63 7.22 3.72
CA LYS A 161 -12.30 5.92 3.64
C LYS A 161 -13.18 5.80 2.40
N GLU A 162 -13.75 6.91 1.93
CA GLU A 162 -14.64 6.93 0.78
C GLU A 162 -13.84 6.68 -0.51
N GLU A 163 -12.66 7.28 -0.64
CA GLU A 163 -11.77 7.04 -1.78
C GLU A 163 -11.21 5.61 -1.79
N ILE A 164 -10.74 5.10 -0.64
CA ILE A 164 -10.29 3.70 -0.52
C ILE A 164 -11.42 2.74 -0.93
N PHE A 165 -12.64 3.00 -0.44
CA PHE A 165 -13.79 2.18 -0.77
C PHE A 165 -14.13 2.26 -2.26
N SER A 166 -14.12 3.45 -2.85
CA SER A 166 -14.33 3.66 -4.29
C SER A 166 -13.32 2.88 -5.14
N LEU A 167 -12.03 2.95 -4.78
CA LEU A 167 -10.98 2.20 -5.46
C LEU A 167 -11.16 0.69 -5.31
N SER A 168 -11.58 0.21 -4.13
CA SER A 168 -11.82 -1.22 -3.90
C SER A 168 -12.94 -1.81 -4.77
N GLN A 169 -13.93 -0.99 -5.16
CA GLN A 169 -14.97 -1.42 -6.10
C GLN A 169 -14.46 -1.51 -7.55
N SER A 170 -13.36 -0.85 -7.87
CA SER A 170 -12.81 -0.76 -9.23
C SER A 170 -11.74 -1.80 -9.53
N ILE A 171 -11.30 -2.55 -8.51
CA ILE A 171 -10.23 -3.55 -8.62
C ILE A 171 -10.62 -4.83 -7.88
N SER A 172 -10.19 -6.00 -8.35
CA SER A 172 -10.43 -7.26 -7.62
C SER A 172 -9.40 -7.47 -6.49
N ALA A 173 -9.75 -8.36 -5.53
CA ALA A 173 -8.85 -8.70 -4.43
C ALA A 173 -7.54 -9.31 -4.95
N GLU A 174 -7.60 -10.17 -5.98
CA GLU A 174 -6.43 -10.78 -6.60
C GLU A 174 -5.53 -9.73 -7.28
N GLN A 175 -6.13 -8.79 -8.01
CA GLN A 175 -5.40 -7.70 -8.64
C GLN A 175 -4.71 -6.80 -7.60
N THR A 176 -5.40 -6.50 -6.51
CA THR A 176 -4.83 -5.72 -5.40
C THR A 176 -3.59 -6.41 -4.82
N GLN A 177 -3.64 -7.74 -4.63
CA GLN A 177 -2.50 -8.51 -4.14
C GLN A 177 -1.32 -8.51 -5.12
N ILE A 178 -1.59 -8.60 -6.43
CA ILE A 178 -0.55 -8.52 -7.46
C ILE A 178 0.13 -7.14 -7.41
N LEU A 179 -0.65 -6.04 -7.36
CA LEU A 179 -0.10 -4.69 -7.29
C LEU A 179 0.71 -4.49 -6.00
N TYR A 180 0.22 -4.99 -4.87
CA TYR A 180 0.94 -4.94 -3.60
C TYR A 180 2.28 -5.67 -3.66
N GLN A 181 2.30 -6.88 -4.25
CA GLN A 181 3.53 -7.66 -4.41
C GLN A 181 4.54 -6.95 -5.33
N ILE A 182 4.08 -6.37 -6.45
CA ILE A 182 4.92 -5.58 -7.35
C ILE A 182 5.51 -4.38 -6.60
N GLY A 183 4.71 -3.68 -5.79
CA GLY A 183 5.15 -2.54 -4.99
C GLY A 183 6.20 -2.91 -3.95
N LEU A 184 6.04 -4.05 -3.25
CA LEU A 184 7.03 -4.54 -2.29
C LEU A 184 8.38 -4.85 -2.97
N MET A 185 8.34 -5.51 -4.14
CA MET A 185 9.56 -5.78 -4.91
C MET A 185 10.20 -4.48 -5.40
N ALA A 186 9.39 -3.57 -5.92
CA ALA A 186 9.87 -2.29 -6.40
C ALA A 186 10.51 -1.46 -5.29
N LYS A 187 9.92 -1.39 -4.10
CA LYS A 187 10.50 -0.69 -2.95
C LYS A 187 11.90 -1.20 -2.62
N ARG A 188 12.11 -2.52 -2.65
CA ARG A 188 13.42 -3.13 -2.42
C ARG A 188 14.41 -2.79 -3.54
N ASP A 189 13.93 -2.73 -4.79
CA ASP A 189 14.75 -2.56 -5.97
C ASP A 189 15.02 -1.08 -6.31
N MET A 190 14.29 -0.12 -5.70
CA MET A 190 14.44 1.31 -5.94
C MET A 190 15.87 1.83 -5.65
N ASP A 191 16.52 1.31 -4.61
CA ASP A 191 17.89 1.70 -4.24
C ASP A 191 18.94 1.18 -5.25
N LEU A 192 18.56 0.24 -6.12
CA LEU A 192 19.41 -0.31 -7.20
C LEU A 192 19.25 0.46 -8.52
N ALA A 193 18.24 1.34 -8.62
CA ALA A 193 18.02 2.16 -9.80
C ALA A 193 19.08 3.28 -9.90
N PRO A 194 19.30 3.86 -11.09
CA PRO A 194 20.20 5.00 -11.26
C PRO A 194 19.88 6.19 -10.34
N ASP A 195 18.61 6.42 -10.10
CA ASP A 195 18.06 7.39 -9.14
C ASP A 195 16.68 6.92 -8.65
N LEU A 196 16.23 7.48 -7.50
CA LEU A 196 14.98 7.07 -6.87
C LEU A 196 13.73 7.41 -7.71
N SER A 197 13.78 8.50 -8.50
CA SER A 197 12.69 8.88 -9.41
C SER A 197 12.49 7.82 -10.47
N SER A 198 13.56 7.45 -11.19
CA SER A 198 13.53 6.42 -12.22
C SER A 198 13.08 5.07 -11.67
N GLY A 199 13.54 4.72 -10.46
CA GLY A 199 13.12 3.50 -9.78
C GLY A 199 11.62 3.49 -9.48
N PHE A 200 11.09 4.60 -9.01
CA PHE A 200 9.68 4.79 -8.72
C PHE A 200 8.83 4.76 -9.99
N GLU A 201 9.22 5.48 -11.04
CA GLU A 201 8.52 5.50 -12.33
C GLU A 201 8.43 4.08 -12.93
N MET A 202 9.55 3.34 -12.94
CA MET A 202 9.57 1.96 -13.43
C MET A 202 8.69 1.03 -12.58
N ALA A 203 8.58 1.27 -11.29
CA ALA A 203 7.67 0.54 -10.42
C ALA A 203 6.20 0.73 -10.84
N LEU A 204 5.78 1.98 -11.07
CA LEU A 204 4.41 2.30 -11.48
C LEU A 204 4.11 1.79 -12.90
N LEU A 205 5.07 1.88 -13.82
CA LEU A 205 4.93 1.30 -15.17
C LEU A 205 4.78 -0.23 -15.11
N ARG A 206 5.51 -0.89 -14.21
CA ARG A 206 5.37 -2.33 -13.97
C ARG A 206 3.98 -2.65 -13.41
N MET A 207 3.49 -1.90 -12.43
CA MET A 207 2.13 -2.04 -11.92
C MET A 207 1.09 -1.88 -13.03
N LEU A 208 1.22 -0.85 -13.87
CA LEU A 208 0.32 -0.59 -15.00
C LEU A 208 0.33 -1.75 -16.01
N ALA A 209 1.50 -2.28 -16.35
CA ALA A 209 1.66 -3.37 -17.33
C ALA A 209 1.04 -4.69 -16.85
N PHE A 210 1.15 -4.98 -15.55
CA PHE A 210 0.64 -6.21 -14.94
C PHE A 210 -0.78 -6.11 -14.39
N THR A 211 -1.43 -4.93 -14.47
CA THR A 211 -2.86 -4.82 -14.19
C THR A 211 -3.64 -5.54 -15.29
N PRO A 212 -4.40 -6.62 -14.99
CA PRO A 212 -5.19 -7.32 -15.99
C PRO A 212 -6.22 -6.38 -16.61
N SER A 213 -6.45 -6.48 -17.92
CA SER A 213 -7.57 -5.78 -18.54
C SER A 213 -8.86 -6.20 -17.85
N PRO A 214 -9.79 -5.29 -17.58
CA PRO A 214 -11.15 -5.69 -17.22
C PRO A 214 -11.64 -6.57 -18.37
N GLN A 215 -11.64 -7.89 -18.17
CA GLN A 215 -12.23 -8.79 -19.14
C GLN A 215 -13.69 -8.38 -19.24
N ARG A 216 -14.10 -7.83 -20.40
CA ARG A 216 -15.47 -7.87 -20.82
C ARG A 216 -15.96 -9.29 -20.53
N SER A 217 -16.86 -9.42 -19.60
CA SER A 217 -17.53 -10.68 -19.25
C SER A 217 -18.55 -11.05 -20.37
N GLU A 218 -18.08 -11.10 -21.60
CA GLU A 218 -18.78 -11.61 -22.78
C GLU A 218 -17.92 -12.71 -23.37
N ASN A 219 -17.98 -13.89 -22.77
CA ASN A 219 -17.84 -15.20 -23.44
C ASN A 219 -17.50 -16.33 -22.44
N LYS A 220 -18.30 -16.49 -21.39
CA LYS A 220 -18.41 -17.79 -20.70
C LYS A 220 -19.81 -18.34 -20.83
N LYS A 221 -20.24 -18.63 -22.07
CA LYS A 221 -21.35 -19.54 -22.39
C LYS A 221 -21.13 -20.14 -23.77
N LYS A 222 -20.11 -20.99 -23.90
CA LYS A 222 -20.12 -22.14 -24.79
C LYS A 222 -19.67 -23.32 -23.94
N ILE A 223 -20.54 -23.74 -23.05
CA ILE A 223 -20.56 -25.11 -22.60
C ILE A 223 -20.92 -25.90 -23.85
N ILE A 224 -19.99 -26.73 -24.29
CA ILE A 224 -20.20 -27.72 -25.32
C ILE A 224 -21.29 -28.64 -24.78
N ASP A 225 -22.46 -28.55 -25.42
CA ASP A 225 -23.60 -29.44 -25.21
C ASP A 225 -23.18 -30.84 -25.74
N THR A 226 -22.69 -31.69 -24.87
CA THR A 226 -22.31 -33.08 -25.17
C THR A 226 -23.53 -34.04 -25.19
N ASP A 227 -24.73 -33.50 -25.37
CA ASP A 227 -25.99 -34.32 -25.38
C ASP A 227 -26.59 -34.51 -26.79
N LYS A 228 -25.79 -34.49 -27.84
CA LYS A 228 -26.26 -34.90 -29.17
C LYS A 228 -25.27 -35.80 -29.87
N LEU A 229 -24.98 -36.96 -29.26
CA LEU A 229 -24.40 -38.10 -29.94
C LEU A 229 -24.97 -39.37 -29.32
N GLY A 230 -26.17 -39.69 -29.73
CA GLY A 230 -26.84 -40.95 -29.44
C GLY A 230 -28.03 -41.12 -30.33
N LYS A 231 -27.85 -41.88 -31.40
CA LYS A 231 -28.78 -42.65 -32.21
C LYS A 231 -28.63 -42.37 -33.70
N ASP A 232 -27.85 -43.20 -34.34
CA ASP A 232 -28.25 -43.88 -35.54
C ASP A 232 -27.39 -45.16 -35.69
N GLU A 233 -28.01 -46.24 -35.28
CA GLU A 233 -27.66 -47.63 -35.67
C GLU A 233 -28.12 -47.84 -37.12
N ASN A 234 -27.27 -48.47 -37.87
CA ASN A 234 -27.55 -49.60 -38.78
C ASN A 234 -26.84 -49.51 -40.14
N ASP A 235 -26.25 -50.66 -40.39
CA ASP A 235 -26.00 -51.29 -41.67
C ASP A 235 -24.85 -50.76 -42.56
N VAL A 236 -23.81 -51.54 -42.64
CA VAL A 236 -23.47 -52.37 -43.80
C VAL A 236 -22.24 -53.25 -43.51
N LYS A 237 -22.36 -54.53 -43.91
CA LYS A 237 -21.46 -55.66 -43.77
C LYS A 237 -20.10 -55.50 -44.47
N PRO A 238 -19.15 -56.44 -44.15
CA PRO A 238 -17.75 -56.40 -44.59
C PRO A 238 -17.53 -57.12 -45.97
N GLN A 239 -16.57 -56.65 -46.72
CA GLN A 239 -15.94 -57.42 -47.78
C GLN A 239 -14.42 -57.22 -47.77
N ASP A 240 -13.79 -58.25 -47.48
CA ASP A 240 -12.59 -58.99 -47.93
C ASP A 240 -11.62 -58.32 -48.91
N VAL A 241 -10.40 -58.82 -48.75
CA VAL A 241 -9.34 -59.12 -49.71
C VAL A 241 -8.15 -58.14 -49.71
N ALA A 242 -7.15 -58.51 -49.01
CA ALA A 242 -5.94 -59.27 -49.42
C ALA A 242 -4.79 -58.46 -50.08
N ASN A 243 -3.66 -58.62 -49.43
CA ASN A 243 -2.30 -58.83 -49.99
C ASN A 243 -1.70 -57.85 -51.02
N GLN A 244 -0.57 -57.34 -50.67
CA GLN A 244 0.77 -57.65 -51.25
C GLN A 244 1.75 -56.65 -50.65
N GLU A 245 2.68 -57.05 -49.80
CA GLU A 245 4.02 -57.52 -50.15
C GLU A 245 4.81 -56.63 -51.12
N THR A 246 5.90 -56.21 -50.58
CA THR A 246 7.31 -56.26 -51.02
C THR A 246 7.97 -54.91 -51.43
N THR A 247 9.07 -54.70 -50.72
CA THR A 247 10.45 -54.40 -51.18
C THR A 247 10.72 -53.05 -51.84
N ASN A 248 11.43 -52.19 -51.16
CA ASN A 248 12.90 -52.01 -51.26
C ASN A 248 13.34 -51.00 -50.19
#